data_04072c9698b5b26587a2c963523eca19
#
_entry.id   04072c9698b5b26587a2c963523eca19
#
_cell.length_a   1.000
_cell.length_b   1.000
_cell.length_c   1.000
_cell.angle_alpha   90.00
_cell.angle_beta   90.00
_cell.angle_gamma   90.00
#
_symmetry.space_group_name_H-M   'P 1'
#
loop_
_entity.id
_entity.type
_entity.pdbx_description
1 polymer ?
#
loop_
_entity_poly.entity_id
_entity_poly.type
_entity_poly.pdbx_seq_one_letter_code
_entity_poly.pdbx_strand_id
1 'polypeptide(L)'
;FELTGGKKQARTICLLVDDEAERVDLTENDLVFITNGGCVESTSIGSQDQPAVFNPTLRPGNGWDLWKKIAAQDEAFGRPEKFCSDPEQTNWMSATITTLDERIVPYIQNICQRDPFSGRTVTGGIVTARDSGWLLSWTFNRQPQFRDQPKGQLVGWIYGLFSNTPGDYIKKPMRDCTGKEICMEWLYHLGVPENQIEDLAEHSANTVPVMMPYITAFFMPRTAGDRPAVVPEGAVNFAFIGQFAETKRDTIFTTEYSMRTGMEAVYILLDIDRGVPEVWGSTYDVRDLLNAAVQLRDGKPLSELKMNWIKKFALGKAVEKVQDTDLGRLLLEYKII
;
A
#
# COMPACT_ATOMS: atom_id res chain seq x y z
N PHE A 1 27.94 -7.45 13.17
CA PHE A 1 27.43 -8.14 14.38
C PHE A 1 28.48 -9.11 14.92
N GLU A 2 28.42 -9.37 16.23
CA GLU A 2 29.10 -10.48 16.88
C GLU A 2 28.08 -11.58 17.15
N LEU A 3 28.38 -12.81 16.70
CA LEU A 3 27.50 -13.98 16.79
C LEU A 3 28.24 -15.05 17.60
N THR A 4 27.97 -15.15 18.89
CA THR A 4 28.72 -16.05 19.81
C THR A 4 27.79 -16.67 20.82
N GLY A 5 27.84 -18.00 20.96
CA GLY A 5 27.11 -18.74 22.00
C GLY A 5 25.59 -18.57 21.93
N GLY A 6 25.03 -18.43 20.73
CA GLY A 6 23.59 -18.17 20.53
C GLY A 6 23.17 -16.73 20.77
N LYS A 7 24.06 -15.85 21.21
CA LYS A 7 23.82 -14.41 21.32
C LYS A 7 24.20 -13.69 20.04
N LYS A 8 23.42 -12.68 19.68
CA LYS A 8 23.61 -11.80 18.53
C LYS A 8 23.68 -10.36 19.04
N GLN A 9 24.81 -9.70 18.84
CA GLN A 9 25.05 -8.34 19.34
C GLN A 9 25.50 -7.41 18.23
N ALA A 10 24.88 -6.26 18.10
CA ALA A 10 25.41 -5.16 17.29
C ALA A 10 26.63 -4.55 17.99
N ARG A 11 27.80 -4.61 17.35
CA ARG A 11 29.07 -4.18 17.92
C ARG A 11 29.62 -2.92 17.28
N THR A 12 29.36 -2.73 16.00
CA THR A 12 29.91 -1.59 15.28
C THR A 12 28.96 -1.18 14.18
N ILE A 13 28.70 0.12 14.06
CA ILE A 13 28.06 0.71 12.89
C ILE A 13 29.17 1.20 11.98
N CYS A 14 29.19 0.73 10.73
CA CYS A 14 30.12 1.19 9.70
C CYS A 14 29.40 2.20 8.80
N LEU A 15 29.92 3.38 8.70
CA LEU A 15 29.38 4.50 7.94
C LEU A 15 30.33 4.86 6.79
N LEU A 16 29.78 5.45 5.75
CA LEU A 16 30.53 6.14 4.71
C LEU A 16 30.05 7.60 4.73
N VAL A 17 30.92 8.50 5.16
CA VAL A 17 30.64 9.94 5.28
C VAL A 17 31.63 10.67 4.38
N ASP A 18 31.13 11.38 3.36
CA ASP A 18 31.96 12.08 2.38
C ASP A 18 33.07 11.20 1.76
N ASP A 19 32.73 9.95 1.43
CA ASP A 19 33.59 8.89 0.92
C ASP A 19 34.66 8.38 1.92
N GLU A 20 34.64 8.83 3.16
CA GLU A 20 35.53 8.34 4.23
C GLU A 20 34.79 7.30 5.07
N ALA A 21 35.48 6.19 5.40
CA ALA A 21 34.91 5.12 6.23
C ALA A 21 35.05 5.50 7.70
N GLU A 22 33.91 5.60 8.37
CA GLU A 22 33.81 5.82 9.82
C GLU A 22 33.25 4.60 10.54
N ARG A 23 33.58 4.48 11.82
CA ARG A 23 33.10 3.43 12.68
C ARG A 23 32.60 3.99 14.01
N VAL A 24 31.45 3.49 14.44
CA VAL A 24 30.90 3.76 15.76
C VAL A 24 30.85 2.44 16.53
N ASP A 25 31.71 2.26 17.52
CA ASP A 25 31.70 1.08 18.35
C ASP A 25 30.56 1.15 19.38
N LEU A 26 29.91 0.01 19.57
CA LEU A 26 28.73 -0.15 20.42
C LEU A 26 29.02 -1.10 21.59
N THR A 27 28.36 -0.82 22.69
CA THR A 27 28.32 -1.68 23.86
C THR A 27 26.99 -2.45 23.92
N GLU A 28 26.82 -3.33 24.85
CA GLU A 28 25.51 -4.02 25.07
C GLU A 28 24.41 -3.10 25.62
N ASN A 29 24.81 -1.91 26.12
CA ASN A 29 23.86 -0.90 26.62
C ASN A 29 23.39 0.09 25.54
N ASP A 30 23.97 0.04 24.36
CA ASP A 30 23.54 0.84 23.22
C ASP A 30 22.47 0.08 22.44
N LEU A 31 21.31 0.70 22.19
CA LEU A 31 20.22 0.08 21.43
C LEU A 31 20.24 0.54 19.98
N VAL A 32 20.16 -0.43 19.06
CA VAL A 32 20.16 -0.18 17.61
C VAL A 32 18.83 -0.60 16.99
N PHE A 33 18.11 0.33 16.39
CA PHE A 33 16.89 0.08 15.64
C PHE A 33 17.18 0.18 14.15
N ILE A 34 16.92 -0.90 13.41
CA ILE A 34 17.29 -1.05 12.01
C ILE A 34 16.05 -1.10 11.15
N THR A 35 15.90 -0.16 10.23
CA THR A 35 14.86 -0.21 9.21
C THR A 35 15.42 -0.83 7.94
N ASN A 36 14.96 -2.02 7.61
CA ASN A 36 15.39 -2.78 6.45
C ASN A 36 14.71 -2.30 5.17
N GLY A 37 15.44 -2.37 4.06
CA GLY A 37 14.94 -2.07 2.73
C GLY A 37 14.62 -0.59 2.50
N GLY A 38 14.05 -0.29 1.33
CA GLY A 38 13.66 1.07 0.97
C GLY A 38 12.68 1.04 -0.20
N CYS A 39 11.37 1.17 0.09
CA CYS A 39 10.34 1.14 -0.94
C CYS A 39 10.41 2.32 -1.91
N VAL A 40 10.99 3.44 -1.48
CA VAL A 40 11.15 4.65 -2.29
C VAL A 40 12.52 4.76 -2.97
N GLU A 41 13.35 3.73 -2.86
CA GLU A 41 14.65 3.71 -3.54
C GLU A 41 14.48 3.82 -5.05
N SER A 42 15.40 4.54 -5.69
CA SER A 42 15.42 4.80 -7.13
C SER A 42 14.17 5.50 -7.67
N THR A 43 13.39 6.16 -6.80
CA THR A 43 12.25 6.97 -7.23
C THR A 43 12.71 8.08 -8.17
N SER A 44 11.97 8.27 -9.25
CA SER A 44 12.12 9.39 -10.18
C SER A 44 10.84 10.19 -10.30
N ILE A 45 10.98 11.47 -10.55
CA ILE A 45 9.87 12.41 -10.71
C ILE A 45 9.95 12.98 -12.12
N GLY A 46 8.82 12.93 -12.84
CA GLY A 46 8.66 13.59 -14.13
C GLY A 46 8.01 14.97 -14.01
N SER A 47 7.37 15.40 -15.09
CA SER A 47 6.61 16.65 -15.14
C SER A 47 5.41 16.49 -16.06
N GLN A 48 4.66 17.58 -16.27
CA GLN A 48 3.60 17.64 -17.28
C GLN A 48 4.07 17.14 -18.65
N ASP A 49 5.32 17.46 -19.02
CA ASP A 49 5.88 17.24 -20.35
C ASP A 49 6.99 16.19 -20.40
N GLN A 50 7.35 15.62 -19.27
CA GLN A 50 8.43 14.65 -19.16
C GLN A 50 7.95 13.41 -18.40
N PRO A 51 8.20 12.19 -18.89
CA PRO A 51 7.93 10.98 -18.12
C PRO A 51 8.86 10.84 -16.91
N ALA A 52 8.41 10.14 -15.89
CA ALA A 52 9.27 9.68 -14.82
C ALA A 52 10.05 8.43 -15.29
N VAL A 53 11.36 8.43 -15.11
CA VAL A 53 12.23 7.38 -15.67
C VAL A 53 12.18 6.13 -14.79
N PHE A 54 11.85 4.97 -15.36
CA PHE A 54 12.03 3.69 -14.70
C PHE A 54 13.52 3.33 -14.63
N ASN A 55 14.13 3.48 -13.47
CA ASN A 55 15.49 3.08 -13.20
C ASN A 55 15.57 2.16 -11.99
N PRO A 56 15.65 0.85 -12.15
CA PRO A 56 15.70 -0.10 -11.05
C PRO A 56 17.08 -0.23 -10.40
N THR A 57 18.08 0.52 -10.87
CA THR A 57 19.45 0.44 -10.33
C THR A 57 19.50 0.95 -8.91
N LEU A 58 19.89 0.09 -7.98
CA LEU A 58 20.12 0.46 -6.59
C LEU A 58 21.48 1.15 -6.43
N ARG A 59 21.47 2.31 -5.78
CA ARG A 59 22.72 3.00 -5.42
C ARG A 59 23.41 2.27 -4.27
N PRO A 60 24.74 2.20 -4.20
CA PRO A 60 25.45 1.69 -3.04
C PRO A 60 25.05 2.43 -1.74
N GLY A 61 24.97 1.69 -0.64
CA GLY A 61 24.63 2.25 0.67
C GLY A 61 23.14 2.55 0.91
N ASN A 62 22.26 2.15 -0.01
CA ASN A 62 20.81 2.25 0.21
C ASN A 62 20.29 1.20 1.23
N GLY A 63 19.01 1.29 1.60
CA GLY A 63 18.41 0.40 2.59
C GLY A 63 18.41 -1.08 2.20
N TRP A 64 18.34 -1.41 0.90
CA TRP A 64 18.43 -2.79 0.40
C TRP A 64 19.87 -3.32 0.50
N ASP A 65 20.87 -2.50 0.17
CA ASP A 65 22.28 -2.85 0.29
C ASP A 65 22.67 -3.09 1.76
N LEU A 66 22.20 -2.25 2.66
CA LEU A 66 22.35 -2.44 4.10
C LEU A 66 21.74 -3.79 4.54
N TRP A 67 20.49 -4.07 4.16
CA TRP A 67 19.84 -5.32 4.54
C TRP A 67 20.54 -6.56 3.96
N LYS A 68 21.00 -6.51 2.71
CA LYS A 68 21.80 -7.59 2.11
C LYS A 68 23.08 -7.87 2.91
N LYS A 69 23.80 -6.83 3.31
CA LYS A 69 25.01 -6.96 4.14
C LYS A 69 24.72 -7.52 5.53
N ILE A 70 23.57 -7.18 6.12
CA ILE A 70 23.12 -7.70 7.39
C ILE A 70 22.70 -9.17 7.24
N ALA A 71 21.86 -9.49 6.27
CA ALA A 71 21.34 -10.83 6.02
C ALA A 71 22.45 -11.85 5.66
N ALA A 72 23.55 -11.39 5.09
CA ALA A 72 24.71 -12.24 4.80
C ALA A 72 25.43 -12.75 6.07
N GLN A 73 25.15 -12.18 7.25
CA GLN A 73 25.81 -12.54 8.50
C GLN A 73 25.06 -13.63 9.30
N ASP A 74 23.73 -13.71 9.17
CA ASP A 74 22.91 -14.71 9.87
C ASP A 74 21.58 -14.91 9.13
N GLU A 75 21.13 -16.16 9.00
CA GLU A 75 19.87 -16.51 8.33
C GLU A 75 18.61 -15.92 9.02
N ALA A 76 18.69 -15.67 10.33
CA ALA A 76 17.62 -15.02 11.09
C ALA A 76 17.41 -13.54 10.71
N PHE A 77 18.30 -12.96 9.94
CA PHE A 77 18.21 -11.56 9.50
C PHE A 77 17.42 -11.39 8.18
N GLY A 78 16.80 -12.47 7.71
CA GLY A 78 15.86 -12.44 6.58
C GLY A 78 16.52 -12.61 5.21
N ARG A 79 15.71 -12.42 4.16
CA ARG A 79 16.11 -12.68 2.76
C ARG A 79 15.68 -11.52 1.86
N PRO A 80 16.46 -10.42 1.80
CA PRO A 80 16.11 -9.21 1.06
C PRO A 80 15.84 -9.45 -0.43
N GLU A 81 16.47 -10.44 -1.04
CA GLU A 81 16.29 -10.78 -2.47
C GLU A 81 14.83 -11.14 -2.81
N LYS A 82 14.09 -11.67 -1.85
CA LYS A 82 12.66 -11.96 -2.04
C LYS A 82 11.83 -10.71 -2.35
N PHE A 83 12.32 -9.55 -1.96
CA PHE A 83 11.60 -8.29 -2.03
C PHE A 83 12.16 -7.33 -3.09
N CYS A 84 13.46 -7.37 -3.38
CA CYS A 84 14.11 -6.39 -4.24
C CYS A 84 14.73 -6.96 -5.53
N SER A 85 14.54 -8.24 -5.84
CA SER A 85 15.15 -8.85 -7.04
C SER A 85 14.36 -8.64 -8.33
N ASP A 86 13.08 -8.29 -8.23
CA ASP A 86 12.20 -8.17 -9.39
C ASP A 86 11.47 -6.81 -9.43
N PRO A 87 12.16 -5.73 -9.81
CA PRO A 87 11.56 -4.41 -9.90
C PRO A 87 10.46 -4.30 -10.99
N GLU A 88 10.41 -5.21 -11.95
CA GLU A 88 9.30 -5.26 -12.90
C GLU A 88 7.97 -5.64 -12.21
N GLN A 89 8.01 -6.43 -11.15
CA GLN A 89 6.84 -6.78 -10.34
C GLN A 89 6.59 -5.83 -9.17
N THR A 90 7.64 -5.19 -8.64
CA THR A 90 7.52 -4.35 -7.45
C THR A 90 7.34 -2.87 -7.75
N ASN A 91 7.38 -2.48 -9.01
CA ASN A 91 7.14 -1.10 -9.38
C ASN A 91 5.65 -0.76 -9.39
N TRP A 92 5.43 0.51 -9.23
CA TRP A 92 4.14 1.11 -9.48
C TRP A 92 4.37 2.56 -9.88
N MET A 93 3.47 3.11 -10.67
CA MET A 93 3.51 4.49 -11.07
C MET A 93 2.33 5.25 -10.49
N SER A 94 2.61 6.42 -9.97
CA SER A 94 1.58 7.34 -9.53
C SER A 94 1.77 8.72 -10.14
N ALA A 95 0.76 9.58 -10.03
CA ALA A 95 0.85 10.97 -10.39
C ALA A 95 0.02 11.83 -9.43
N THR A 96 0.52 13.02 -9.16
CA THR A 96 -0.29 14.06 -8.52
C THR A 96 -0.89 14.92 -9.60
N ILE A 97 -2.20 15.05 -9.61
CA ILE A 97 -2.93 15.94 -10.50
C ILE A 97 -3.44 17.16 -9.74
N THR A 98 -3.23 18.34 -10.31
CA THR A 98 -3.81 19.59 -9.82
C THR A 98 -4.66 20.17 -10.94
N THR A 99 -5.96 20.39 -10.68
CA THR A 99 -6.80 21.14 -11.63
C THR A 99 -6.44 22.63 -11.55
N LEU A 100 -6.30 23.27 -12.69
CA LEU A 100 -5.91 24.70 -12.77
C LEU A 100 -7.13 25.62 -12.79
N ASP A 101 -8.26 25.08 -13.24
CA ASP A 101 -9.55 25.75 -13.33
C ASP A 101 -10.70 24.77 -13.02
N GLU A 102 -11.95 25.24 -13.17
CA GLU A 102 -13.13 24.45 -12.83
C GLU A 102 -13.67 23.58 -13.97
N ARG A 103 -13.05 23.55 -15.14
CA ARG A 103 -13.56 22.82 -16.32
C ARG A 103 -13.61 21.29 -16.11
N ILE A 104 -12.70 20.74 -15.32
CA ILE A 104 -12.66 19.31 -15.00
C ILE A 104 -13.61 18.95 -13.82
N VAL A 105 -13.94 19.93 -12.99
CA VAL A 105 -14.73 19.71 -11.76
C VAL A 105 -16.07 19.00 -11.99
N PRO A 106 -16.87 19.32 -13.03
CA PRO A 106 -18.14 18.63 -13.27
C PRO A 106 -17.99 17.12 -13.50
N TYR A 107 -16.91 16.68 -14.14
CA TYR A 107 -16.65 15.26 -14.36
C TYR A 107 -16.28 14.53 -13.07
N ILE A 108 -15.48 15.17 -12.20
CA ILE A 108 -15.18 14.64 -10.85
C ILE A 108 -16.47 14.58 -10.02
N GLN A 109 -17.29 15.64 -10.06
CA GLN A 109 -18.57 15.69 -9.36
C GLN A 109 -19.53 14.61 -9.82
N ASN A 110 -19.56 14.30 -11.11
CA ASN A 110 -20.38 13.22 -11.66
C ASN A 110 -20.02 11.85 -11.09
N ILE A 111 -18.75 11.58 -10.83
CA ILE A 111 -18.30 10.33 -10.22
C ILE A 111 -18.58 10.31 -8.71
N CYS A 112 -18.24 11.36 -7.98
CA CYS A 112 -18.36 11.38 -6.51
C CYS A 112 -19.77 11.77 -6.00
N GLN A 113 -20.68 12.25 -6.89
CA GLN A 113 -22.05 12.64 -6.60
C GLN A 113 -22.16 13.67 -5.47
N ARG A 114 -21.17 14.56 -5.35
CA ARG A 114 -21.13 15.63 -4.35
C ARG A 114 -20.27 16.80 -4.82
N ASP A 115 -20.46 17.95 -4.20
CA ASP A 115 -19.61 19.12 -4.43
C ASP A 115 -18.19 18.87 -3.90
N PRO A 116 -17.17 18.88 -4.79
CA PRO A 116 -15.77 18.70 -4.39
C PRO A 116 -15.24 19.76 -3.41
N PHE A 117 -15.84 20.94 -3.39
CA PHE A 117 -15.44 22.06 -2.53
C PHE A 117 -16.21 22.12 -1.21
N SER A 118 -17.06 21.16 -0.92
CA SER A 118 -17.89 21.11 0.30
C SER A 118 -17.10 20.99 1.61
N GLY A 119 -15.78 20.84 1.56
CA GLY A 119 -14.94 20.61 2.74
C GLY A 119 -15.04 19.18 3.31
N ARG A 120 -15.67 18.27 2.58
CA ARG A 120 -15.72 16.83 2.87
C ARG A 120 -14.77 16.07 1.96
N THR A 121 -14.47 14.80 2.26
CA THR A 121 -13.73 13.92 1.36
C THR A 121 -14.46 13.79 0.03
N VAL A 122 -13.77 14.07 -1.07
CA VAL A 122 -14.39 14.18 -2.39
C VAL A 122 -14.82 12.82 -2.91
N THR A 123 -13.89 11.87 -3.07
CA THR A 123 -14.23 10.52 -3.57
C THR A 123 -14.72 9.55 -2.48
N GLY A 124 -14.52 9.86 -1.22
CA GLY A 124 -14.90 8.99 -0.10
C GLY A 124 -14.04 7.73 0.05
N GLY A 125 -13.15 7.47 -0.88
CA GLY A 125 -12.25 6.34 -0.97
C GLY A 125 -11.54 6.35 -2.32
N ILE A 126 -10.89 5.24 -2.66
CA ILE A 126 -10.24 5.05 -3.95
C ILE A 126 -11.30 4.66 -4.98
N VAL A 127 -11.30 5.34 -6.12
CA VAL A 127 -12.08 5.00 -7.31
C VAL A 127 -11.15 4.25 -8.26
N THR A 128 -11.57 3.10 -8.75
CA THR A 128 -10.80 2.29 -9.70
C THR A 128 -11.57 2.10 -10.99
N ALA A 129 -10.96 2.42 -12.12
CA ALA A 129 -11.45 2.06 -13.44
C ALA A 129 -11.14 0.57 -13.67
N ARG A 130 -12.13 -0.28 -13.41
CA ARG A 130 -11.97 -1.74 -13.37
C ARG A 130 -11.41 -2.32 -14.68
N ASP A 131 -11.84 -1.78 -15.79
CA ASP A 131 -11.49 -2.27 -17.13
C ASP A 131 -10.27 -1.53 -17.72
N SER A 132 -9.64 -0.63 -16.95
CA SER A 132 -8.43 0.08 -17.38
C SER A 132 -7.25 -0.89 -17.56
N GLY A 133 -6.57 -0.77 -18.71
CA GLY A 133 -5.32 -1.48 -18.99
C GLY A 133 -4.23 -1.23 -17.93
N TRP A 134 -4.25 -0.06 -17.29
CA TRP A 134 -3.34 0.30 -16.18
C TRP A 134 -3.87 -0.12 -14.81
N LEU A 135 -5.11 -0.62 -14.71
CA LEU A 135 -5.87 -0.70 -13.45
C LEU A 135 -5.83 0.66 -12.73
N LEU A 136 -6.18 1.70 -13.51
CA LEU A 136 -6.07 3.09 -13.09
C LEU A 136 -6.98 3.37 -11.90
N SER A 137 -6.41 3.96 -10.87
CA SER A 137 -7.14 4.32 -9.66
C SER A 137 -6.82 5.76 -9.27
N TRP A 138 -7.75 6.41 -8.59
CA TRP A 138 -7.53 7.77 -8.10
C TRP A 138 -8.31 8.05 -6.82
N THR A 139 -7.87 9.08 -6.12
CA THR A 139 -8.58 9.61 -4.95
C THR A 139 -8.40 11.12 -4.85
N PHE A 140 -9.47 11.78 -4.46
CA PHE A 140 -9.47 13.17 -4.06
C PHE A 140 -9.90 13.25 -2.60
N ASN A 141 -8.99 13.64 -1.75
CA ASN A 141 -9.25 13.86 -0.34
C ASN A 141 -10.08 15.14 -0.13
N ARG A 142 -10.25 15.52 1.13
CA ARG A 142 -10.87 16.80 1.49
C ARG A 142 -10.10 17.95 0.84
N GLN A 143 -10.82 18.89 0.25
CA GLN A 143 -10.25 20.09 -0.35
C GLN A 143 -10.59 21.36 0.51
N PRO A 144 -9.68 22.32 0.60
CA PRO A 144 -8.30 22.29 0.11
C PRO A 144 -7.48 21.22 0.86
N GLN A 145 -6.58 20.56 0.16
CA GLN A 145 -5.66 19.59 0.75
C GLN A 145 -4.46 20.27 1.41
N PHE A 146 -4.05 21.41 0.89
CA PHE A 146 -2.95 22.22 1.39
C PHE A 146 -3.44 23.61 1.79
N ARG A 147 -2.79 24.20 2.81
CA ARG A 147 -3.14 25.50 3.36
C ARG A 147 -3.19 26.62 2.32
N ASP A 148 -2.20 26.63 1.43
CA ASP A 148 -2.02 27.69 0.44
C ASP A 148 -2.53 27.29 -0.96
N GLN A 149 -3.35 26.22 -1.03
CA GLN A 149 -3.98 25.79 -2.28
C GLN A 149 -4.93 26.86 -2.80
N PRO A 150 -4.77 27.32 -4.06
CA PRO A 150 -5.66 28.29 -4.66
C PRO A 150 -7.12 27.83 -4.67
N LYS A 151 -8.04 28.78 -4.52
CA LYS A 151 -9.48 28.50 -4.65
C LYS A 151 -9.82 28.01 -6.06
N GLY A 152 -10.75 27.07 -6.16
CA GLY A 152 -11.16 26.47 -7.43
C GLY A 152 -10.24 25.38 -7.96
N GLN A 153 -9.11 25.13 -7.31
CA GLN A 153 -8.23 24.01 -7.64
C GLN A 153 -8.53 22.78 -6.78
N LEU A 154 -8.44 21.61 -7.40
CA LEU A 154 -8.48 20.31 -6.71
C LEU A 154 -7.13 19.64 -6.87
N VAL A 155 -6.65 19.01 -5.80
CA VAL A 155 -5.45 18.18 -5.81
C VAL A 155 -5.87 16.74 -5.58
N GLY A 156 -5.47 15.85 -6.47
CA GLY A 156 -5.76 14.44 -6.42
C GLY A 156 -4.52 13.58 -6.64
N TRP A 157 -4.66 12.32 -6.29
CA TRP A 157 -3.65 11.29 -6.50
C TRP A 157 -4.20 10.24 -7.46
N ILE A 158 -3.43 9.93 -8.48
CA ILE A 158 -3.72 8.92 -9.50
C ILE A 158 -2.61 7.87 -9.43
N TYR A 159 -2.94 6.61 -9.65
CA TYR A 159 -1.94 5.56 -9.79
C TYR A 159 -2.41 4.44 -10.70
N GLY A 160 -1.45 3.75 -11.32
CA GLY A 160 -1.66 2.55 -12.11
C GLY A 160 -0.78 1.42 -11.61
N LEU A 161 -1.39 0.26 -11.36
CA LEU A 161 -0.67 -0.92 -10.88
C LEU A 161 0.02 -1.68 -12.02
N PHE A 162 -0.54 -1.63 -13.23
CA PHE A 162 0.03 -2.28 -14.41
C PHE A 162 0.78 -1.25 -15.26
N SER A 163 1.89 -0.74 -14.71
CA SER A 163 2.65 0.37 -15.29
C SER A 163 3.26 0.06 -16.66
N ASN A 164 3.43 -1.23 -17.01
CA ASN A 164 4.05 -1.72 -18.25
C ASN A 164 3.05 -2.15 -19.32
N THR A 165 1.73 -2.04 -19.08
CA THR A 165 0.69 -2.34 -20.07
C THR A 165 0.20 -1.08 -20.76
N PRO A 166 -0.26 -1.16 -22.02
CA PRO A 166 -0.84 -0.01 -22.73
C PRO A 166 -2.12 0.49 -22.06
N GLY A 167 -2.32 1.79 -22.04
CA GLY A 167 -3.57 2.42 -21.64
C GLY A 167 -4.69 2.24 -22.69
N ASP A 168 -5.91 2.60 -22.31
CA ASP A 168 -7.08 2.45 -23.19
C ASP A 168 -7.24 3.62 -24.18
N TYR A 169 -6.86 4.81 -23.78
CA TYR A 169 -6.87 6.00 -24.62
C TYR A 169 -5.49 6.28 -25.22
N ILE A 170 -4.46 6.39 -24.39
CA ILE A 170 -3.09 6.73 -24.81
C ILE A 170 -2.39 5.59 -25.57
N LYS A 171 -2.81 4.33 -25.39
CA LYS A 171 -2.22 3.16 -26.08
C LYS A 171 -0.71 2.97 -25.80
N LYS A 172 -0.21 3.46 -24.70
CA LYS A 172 1.18 3.49 -24.29
C LYS A 172 1.29 3.02 -22.84
N PRO A 173 2.37 2.32 -22.41
CA PRO A 173 2.57 1.98 -21.02
C PRO A 173 2.60 3.22 -20.14
N MET A 174 1.96 3.16 -18.94
CA MET A 174 1.90 4.34 -18.05
C MET A 174 3.30 4.84 -17.69
N ARG A 175 4.26 3.92 -17.50
CA ARG A 175 5.65 4.26 -17.14
C ARG A 175 6.42 5.05 -18.19
N ASP A 176 5.92 5.06 -19.44
CA ASP A 176 6.51 5.80 -20.55
C ASP A 176 5.77 7.12 -20.84
N CYS A 177 4.71 7.40 -20.06
CA CYS A 177 3.84 8.55 -20.26
C CYS A 177 4.35 9.79 -19.53
N THR A 178 4.17 10.94 -20.18
CA THR A 178 4.28 12.26 -19.54
C THR A 178 3.10 12.50 -18.59
N GLY A 179 3.19 13.51 -17.74
CA GLY A 179 2.07 13.91 -16.89
C GLY A 179 0.81 14.24 -17.69
N LYS A 180 0.96 14.95 -18.80
CA LYS A 180 -0.14 15.27 -19.73
C LYS A 180 -0.82 13.99 -20.24
N GLU A 181 -0.07 13.01 -20.70
CA GLU A 181 -0.61 11.75 -21.22
C GLU A 181 -1.35 10.95 -20.13
N ILE A 182 -0.83 10.94 -18.91
CA ILE A 182 -1.51 10.32 -17.76
C ILE A 182 -2.82 11.05 -17.45
N CYS A 183 -2.83 12.37 -17.51
CA CYS A 183 -4.04 13.17 -17.37
C CYS A 183 -5.08 12.83 -18.45
N MET A 184 -4.66 12.71 -19.70
CA MET A 184 -5.54 12.36 -20.82
C MET A 184 -6.21 10.99 -20.61
N GLU A 185 -5.47 9.98 -20.20
CA GLU A 185 -6.00 8.65 -19.86
C GLU A 185 -7.01 8.72 -18.70
N TRP A 186 -6.70 9.49 -17.67
CA TRP A 186 -7.60 9.69 -16.53
C TRP A 186 -8.88 10.41 -16.92
N LEU A 187 -8.81 11.47 -17.75
CA LEU A 187 -9.96 12.19 -18.26
C LEU A 187 -10.88 11.30 -19.11
N TYR A 188 -10.29 10.40 -19.90
CA TYR A 188 -11.05 9.38 -20.63
C TYR A 188 -11.87 8.51 -19.68
N HIS A 189 -11.28 8.02 -18.61
CA HIS A 189 -11.99 7.22 -17.61
C HIS A 189 -12.96 8.01 -16.73
N LEU A 190 -12.84 9.33 -16.67
CA LEU A 190 -13.87 10.20 -16.09
C LEU A 190 -15.10 10.40 -17.01
N GLY A 191 -15.04 9.93 -18.25
CA GLY A 191 -16.10 10.10 -19.24
C GLY A 191 -16.11 11.48 -19.91
N VAL A 192 -14.95 12.14 -19.98
CA VAL A 192 -14.78 13.36 -20.75
C VAL A 192 -14.90 13.03 -22.25
N PRO A 193 -15.66 13.82 -23.06
CA PRO A 193 -15.70 13.64 -24.50
C PRO A 193 -14.30 13.70 -25.13
N GLU A 194 -13.97 12.76 -26.01
CA GLU A 194 -12.61 12.61 -26.55
C GLU A 194 -12.06 13.89 -27.19
N ASN A 195 -12.93 14.67 -27.86
CA ASN A 195 -12.56 15.93 -28.47
C ASN A 195 -12.21 17.06 -27.49
N GLN A 196 -12.39 16.86 -26.18
CA GLN A 196 -12.05 17.81 -25.12
C GLN A 196 -10.86 17.37 -24.29
N ILE A 197 -10.47 16.10 -24.36
CA ILE A 197 -9.46 15.50 -23.46
C ILE A 197 -8.11 16.22 -23.58
N GLU A 198 -7.63 16.42 -24.80
CA GLU A 198 -6.34 17.05 -25.05
C GLU A 198 -6.29 18.49 -24.53
N ASP A 199 -7.31 19.28 -24.82
CA ASP A 199 -7.41 20.68 -24.38
C ASP A 199 -7.45 20.78 -22.84
N LEU A 200 -8.26 19.93 -22.20
CA LEU A 200 -8.35 19.92 -20.73
C LEU A 200 -7.04 19.47 -20.07
N ALA A 201 -6.38 18.45 -20.62
CA ALA A 201 -5.10 17.99 -20.10
C ALA A 201 -3.99 19.03 -20.24
N GLU A 202 -4.01 19.80 -21.33
CA GLU A 202 -3.01 20.85 -21.61
C GLU A 202 -3.22 22.10 -20.77
N HIS A 203 -4.48 22.57 -20.65
CA HIS A 203 -4.76 23.91 -20.14
C HIS A 203 -5.46 23.93 -18.78
N SER A 204 -6.10 22.83 -18.36
CA SER A 204 -6.89 22.78 -17.11
C SER A 204 -6.30 21.88 -16.03
N ALA A 205 -5.18 21.23 -16.29
CA ALA A 205 -4.51 20.37 -15.31
C ALA A 205 -3.00 20.48 -15.39
N ASN A 206 -2.35 20.28 -14.26
CA ASN A 206 -0.92 19.98 -14.18
C ASN A 206 -0.75 18.63 -13.48
N THR A 207 -0.05 17.72 -14.12
CA THR A 207 0.11 16.35 -13.63
C THR A 207 1.59 16.01 -13.53
N VAL A 208 2.00 15.58 -12.34
CA VAL A 208 3.40 15.25 -12.03
C VAL A 208 3.50 13.76 -11.77
N PRO A 209 4.06 12.96 -12.70
CA PRO A 209 4.24 11.53 -12.54
C PRO A 209 5.41 11.21 -11.61
N VAL A 210 5.29 10.10 -10.90
CA VAL A 210 6.31 9.54 -10.02
C VAL A 210 6.42 8.04 -10.29
N MET A 211 7.60 7.59 -10.68
CA MET A 211 7.92 6.18 -10.87
C MET A 211 8.69 5.65 -9.66
N MET A 212 8.20 4.58 -9.07
CA MET A 212 8.75 3.98 -7.86
C MET A 212 9.02 2.48 -8.10
N PRO A 213 10.26 2.09 -8.42
CA PRO A 213 10.59 0.71 -8.79
C PRO A 213 10.35 -0.33 -7.69
N TYR A 214 10.42 0.07 -6.41
CA TYR A 214 10.36 -0.85 -5.27
C TYR A 214 9.16 -0.62 -4.34
N ILE A 215 8.19 0.19 -4.74
CA ILE A 215 7.14 0.66 -3.82
C ILE A 215 6.25 -0.47 -3.30
N THR A 216 6.02 -1.53 -4.07
CA THR A 216 5.20 -2.67 -3.67
C THR A 216 6.02 -3.89 -3.23
N ALA A 217 7.31 -3.72 -2.99
CA ALA A 217 8.22 -4.80 -2.58
C ALA A 217 7.71 -5.59 -1.37
N PHE A 218 7.05 -4.93 -0.41
CA PHE A 218 6.48 -5.59 0.77
C PHE A 218 5.30 -6.52 0.46
N PHE A 219 4.72 -6.47 -0.74
CA PHE A 219 3.68 -7.40 -1.19
C PHE A 219 4.22 -8.66 -1.89
N MET A 220 5.52 -8.74 -2.12
CA MET A 220 6.10 -9.92 -2.76
C MET A 220 5.80 -11.20 -1.97
N PRO A 221 5.54 -12.32 -2.65
CA PRO A 221 5.31 -13.60 -2.01
C PRO A 221 6.46 -13.98 -1.07
N ARG A 222 6.12 -14.33 0.15
CA ARG A 222 7.08 -14.65 1.21
C ARG A 222 6.63 -15.80 2.09
N THR A 223 7.58 -16.38 2.78
CA THR A 223 7.39 -17.39 3.83
C THR A 223 7.91 -16.87 5.18
N ALA A 224 7.64 -17.60 6.24
CA ALA A 224 8.21 -17.30 7.55
C ALA A 224 9.75 -17.29 7.48
N GLY A 225 10.39 -16.29 8.06
CA GLY A 225 11.84 -16.09 8.04
C GLY A 225 12.37 -15.30 6.84
N ASP A 226 11.56 -15.01 5.82
CA ASP A 226 11.98 -14.10 4.74
C ASP A 226 12.13 -12.65 5.23
N ARG A 227 11.31 -12.24 6.21
CA ARG A 227 11.53 -11.03 7.02
C ARG A 227 12.08 -11.45 8.39
N PRO A 228 13.05 -10.72 8.97
CA PRO A 228 13.51 -11.01 10.31
C PRO A 228 12.41 -10.71 11.33
N ALA A 229 12.40 -11.44 12.44
CA ALA A 229 11.60 -11.05 13.60
C ALA A 229 12.00 -9.64 14.08
N VAL A 230 11.07 -8.91 14.70
CA VAL A 230 11.38 -7.59 15.27
C VAL A 230 12.60 -7.66 16.18
N VAL A 231 12.63 -8.60 17.11
CA VAL A 231 13.81 -8.94 17.89
C VAL A 231 14.12 -10.41 17.61
N PRO A 232 15.15 -10.71 16.79
CA PRO A 232 15.54 -12.08 16.51
C PRO A 232 15.95 -12.82 17.77
N GLU A 233 15.76 -14.13 17.80
CA GLU A 233 16.20 -14.96 18.91
C GLU A 233 17.70 -14.77 19.17
N GLY A 234 18.06 -14.51 20.43
CA GLY A 234 19.41 -14.23 20.85
C GLY A 234 19.88 -12.78 20.63
N ALA A 235 19.07 -11.92 20.06
CA ALA A 235 19.44 -10.50 19.92
C ALA A 235 19.55 -9.83 21.29
N VAL A 236 20.68 -9.10 21.50
CA VAL A 236 21.02 -8.47 22.78
C VAL A 236 20.61 -7.00 22.80
N ASN A 237 20.98 -6.27 21.75
CA ASN A 237 20.92 -4.80 21.75
C ASN A 237 20.44 -4.20 20.43
N PHE A 238 19.75 -4.97 19.62
CA PHE A 238 19.20 -4.46 18.35
C PHE A 238 17.84 -5.06 18.03
N ALA A 239 17.09 -4.34 17.20
CA ALA A 239 15.81 -4.78 16.64
C ALA A 239 15.67 -4.33 15.19
N PHE A 240 14.91 -5.10 14.42
CA PHE A 240 14.43 -4.70 13.09
C PHE A 240 13.05 -4.07 13.21
N ILE A 241 12.84 -2.97 12.55
CA ILE A 241 11.58 -2.22 12.57
C ILE A 241 11.09 -1.89 11.17
N GLY A 242 9.83 -1.50 11.03
CA GLY A 242 9.24 -1.09 9.76
C GLY A 242 8.66 -2.24 8.94
N GLN A 243 8.43 -1.99 7.65
CA GLN A 243 7.67 -2.88 6.76
C GLN A 243 8.33 -4.25 6.53
N PHE A 244 9.62 -4.36 6.72
CA PHE A 244 10.38 -5.59 6.49
C PHE A 244 10.83 -6.29 7.78
N ALA A 245 10.25 -5.95 8.92
CA ALA A 245 10.32 -6.76 10.12
C ALA A 245 9.04 -7.60 10.27
N GLU A 246 9.12 -8.81 10.80
CA GLU A 246 7.96 -9.69 10.98
C GLU A 246 7.35 -9.48 12.36
N THR A 247 6.07 -9.10 12.40
CA THR A 247 5.25 -9.13 13.61
C THR A 247 4.00 -9.98 13.38
N LYS A 248 3.45 -10.54 14.46
CA LYS A 248 2.32 -11.45 14.38
C LYS A 248 1.00 -10.68 14.20
N ARG A 249 0.07 -11.28 13.45
CA ARG A 249 -1.33 -10.84 13.33
C ARG A 249 -1.50 -9.40 12.86
N ASP A 250 -0.61 -8.93 12.02
CA ASP A 250 -0.74 -7.59 11.47
C ASP A 250 -0.57 -7.58 9.96
N THR A 251 -1.10 -6.54 9.35
CA THR A 251 -1.04 -6.32 7.91
C THR A 251 0.03 -5.30 7.60
N ILE A 252 1.02 -5.69 6.82
CA ILE A 252 2.03 -4.77 6.27
C ILE A 252 1.38 -3.62 5.50
N PHE A 253 2.18 -2.59 5.16
CA PHE A 253 1.77 -1.46 4.33
C PHE A 253 1.18 -0.27 5.12
N THR A 254 0.83 -0.45 6.38
CA THR A 254 0.24 0.61 7.18
C THR A 254 1.26 1.32 8.08
N THR A 255 0.97 2.55 8.45
CA THR A 255 1.76 3.28 9.45
C THR A 255 1.71 2.58 10.80
N GLU A 256 0.58 1.99 11.13
CA GLU A 256 0.37 1.19 12.34
C GLU A 256 1.33 0.02 12.41
N TYR A 257 1.58 -0.67 11.30
CA TYR A 257 2.55 -1.77 11.24
C TYR A 257 3.93 -1.31 11.69
N SER A 258 4.40 -0.18 11.16
CA SER A 258 5.71 0.38 11.54
C SER A 258 5.75 0.81 13.01
N MET A 259 4.67 1.40 13.53
CA MET A 259 4.55 1.75 14.96
C MET A 259 4.56 0.51 15.84
N ARG A 260 3.86 -0.55 15.46
CA ARG A 260 3.81 -1.81 16.21
C ARG A 260 5.18 -2.44 16.33
N THR A 261 5.92 -2.54 15.23
CA THR A 261 7.30 -3.07 15.25
C THR A 261 8.20 -2.25 16.15
N GLY A 262 8.06 -0.92 16.16
CA GLY A 262 8.80 -0.04 17.07
C GLY A 262 8.44 -0.25 18.54
N MET A 263 7.15 -0.36 18.86
CA MET A 263 6.69 -0.65 20.23
C MET A 263 7.17 -2.03 20.70
N GLU A 264 7.03 -3.05 19.85
CA GLU A 264 7.46 -4.42 20.14
C GLU A 264 8.97 -4.46 20.40
N ALA A 265 9.77 -3.78 19.57
CA ALA A 265 11.21 -3.67 19.73
C ALA A 265 11.60 -3.09 21.10
N VAL A 266 10.98 -1.99 21.50
CA VAL A 266 11.24 -1.32 22.78
C VAL A 266 10.84 -2.22 23.96
N TYR A 267 9.65 -2.82 23.90
CA TYR A 267 9.15 -3.63 25.02
C TYR A 267 10.01 -4.89 25.24
N ILE A 268 10.45 -5.55 24.16
CA ILE A 268 11.29 -6.73 24.27
C ILE A 268 12.71 -6.35 24.72
N LEU A 269 13.35 -5.37 24.09
CA LEU A 269 14.75 -5.01 24.40
C LEU A 269 14.93 -4.42 25.79
N LEU A 270 13.91 -3.78 26.35
CA LEU A 270 13.95 -3.20 27.70
C LEU A 270 13.25 -4.07 28.75
N ASP A 271 12.84 -5.30 28.40
CA ASP A 271 12.14 -6.24 29.27
C ASP A 271 10.91 -5.60 29.96
N ILE A 272 10.15 -4.84 29.18
CA ILE A 272 8.93 -4.18 29.66
C ILE A 272 7.77 -5.18 29.57
N ASP A 273 7.20 -5.57 30.70
CA ASP A 273 6.02 -6.44 30.78
C ASP A 273 4.76 -5.69 30.28
N ARG A 274 4.71 -5.45 28.97
CA ARG A 274 3.59 -4.81 28.29
C ARG A 274 3.44 -5.34 26.88
N GLY A 275 2.25 -5.82 26.55
CA GLY A 275 1.91 -6.20 25.18
C GLY A 275 1.67 -5.00 24.28
N VAL A 276 2.04 -5.12 23.01
CA VAL A 276 1.59 -4.19 21.98
C VAL A 276 0.08 -4.35 21.82
N PRO A 277 -0.71 -3.28 21.82
CA PRO A 277 -2.16 -3.36 21.61
C PRO A 277 -2.49 -4.17 20.36
N GLU A 278 -3.41 -5.12 20.45
CA GLU A 278 -3.81 -5.90 19.28
C GLU A 278 -4.52 -5.04 18.26
N VAL A 279 -4.26 -5.32 16.98
CA VAL A 279 -5.06 -4.77 15.88
C VAL A 279 -6.44 -5.41 15.93
N TRP A 280 -7.46 -4.67 15.52
CA TRP A 280 -8.81 -5.23 15.34
C TRP A 280 -8.75 -6.51 14.51
N GLY A 281 -9.07 -7.61 15.15
CA GLY A 281 -9.03 -8.93 14.52
C GLY A 281 -10.31 -9.23 13.74
N SER A 282 -10.55 -8.55 12.60
CA SER A 282 -11.72 -8.79 11.74
C SER A 282 -11.92 -10.27 11.38
N THR A 283 -10.84 -11.04 11.33
CA THR A 283 -10.87 -12.49 11.11
C THR A 283 -11.72 -13.25 12.14
N TYR A 284 -11.89 -12.71 13.32
CA TYR A 284 -12.69 -13.31 14.41
C TYR A 284 -14.03 -12.59 14.61
N ASP A 285 -14.31 -11.51 13.89
CA ASP A 285 -15.59 -10.83 13.98
C ASP A 285 -16.58 -11.50 13.02
N VAL A 286 -17.63 -12.10 13.58
CA VAL A 286 -18.63 -12.81 12.79
C VAL A 286 -19.33 -11.90 11.76
N ARG A 287 -19.47 -10.61 12.05
CA ARG A 287 -20.11 -9.64 11.15
C ARG A 287 -19.24 -9.40 9.92
N ASP A 288 -17.92 -9.27 10.08
CA ASP A 288 -16.99 -9.12 8.96
C ASP A 288 -16.91 -10.38 8.12
N LEU A 289 -16.94 -11.56 8.76
CA LEU A 289 -17.00 -12.85 8.05
C LEU A 289 -18.30 -13.02 7.25
N LEU A 290 -19.43 -12.60 7.80
CA LEU A 290 -20.71 -12.61 7.09
C LEU A 290 -20.70 -11.64 5.91
N ASN A 291 -20.18 -10.42 6.10
CA ASN A 291 -19.98 -9.45 5.01
C ASN A 291 -19.12 -10.02 3.90
N ALA A 292 -17.97 -10.59 4.23
CA ALA A 292 -17.08 -11.23 3.26
C ALA A 292 -17.83 -12.36 2.50
N ALA A 293 -18.60 -13.17 3.19
CA ALA A 293 -19.39 -14.25 2.57
C ALA A 293 -20.46 -13.72 1.61
N VAL A 294 -21.03 -12.54 1.87
CA VAL A 294 -21.99 -11.87 0.96
C VAL A 294 -21.25 -11.33 -0.27
N GLN A 295 -20.13 -10.66 -0.06
CA GLN A 295 -19.33 -10.10 -1.18
C GLN A 295 -18.82 -11.19 -2.13
N LEU A 296 -18.38 -12.34 -1.60
CA LEU A 296 -17.97 -13.51 -2.41
C LEU A 296 -19.10 -14.08 -3.28
N ARG A 297 -20.32 -13.68 -3.04
CA ARG A 297 -21.53 -14.08 -3.80
C ARG A 297 -22.15 -12.95 -4.59
N ASP A 298 -21.40 -11.89 -4.86
CA ASP A 298 -21.87 -10.69 -5.56
C ASP A 298 -23.12 -10.06 -4.90
N GLY A 299 -23.19 -10.10 -3.58
CA GLY A 299 -24.30 -9.58 -2.80
C GLY A 299 -25.60 -10.44 -2.83
N LYS A 300 -25.58 -11.62 -3.44
CA LYS A 300 -26.76 -12.47 -3.56
C LYS A 300 -27.05 -13.23 -2.25
N PRO A 301 -28.30 -13.28 -1.78
CA PRO A 301 -28.68 -14.11 -0.65
C PRO A 301 -28.55 -15.60 -0.99
N LEU A 302 -28.48 -16.45 0.03
CA LEU A 302 -28.33 -17.90 -0.16
C LEU A 302 -29.47 -18.51 -0.96
N SER A 303 -30.67 -17.95 -0.87
CA SER A 303 -31.87 -18.39 -1.61
C SER A 303 -31.71 -18.29 -3.14
N GLU A 304 -30.92 -17.37 -3.63
CA GLU A 304 -30.69 -17.13 -5.06
C GLU A 304 -29.59 -18.00 -5.65
N LEU A 305 -28.79 -18.67 -4.82
CA LEU A 305 -27.73 -19.53 -5.32
C LEU A 305 -28.28 -20.78 -6.03
N LYS A 306 -27.60 -21.17 -7.11
CA LYS A 306 -27.90 -22.44 -7.80
C LYS A 306 -27.48 -23.61 -6.91
N MET A 307 -28.47 -24.16 -6.17
CA MET A 307 -28.30 -25.34 -5.33
C MET A 307 -29.27 -26.45 -5.77
N ASN A 308 -28.87 -27.71 -5.55
CA ASN A 308 -29.77 -28.82 -5.77
C ASN A 308 -30.92 -28.77 -4.71
N TRP A 309 -32.02 -29.42 -5.00
CA TRP A 309 -33.22 -29.37 -4.18
C TRP A 309 -33.02 -29.86 -2.73
N ILE A 310 -32.12 -30.84 -2.51
CA ILE A 310 -31.80 -31.38 -1.18
C ILE A 310 -31.12 -30.27 -0.33
N LYS A 311 -30.14 -29.55 -0.91
CA LYS A 311 -29.45 -28.46 -0.24
C LYS A 311 -30.37 -27.27 0.04
N LYS A 312 -31.30 -26.96 -0.90
CA LYS A 312 -32.31 -25.92 -0.69
C LYS A 312 -33.26 -26.28 0.46
N PHE A 313 -33.71 -27.53 0.53
CA PHE A 313 -34.56 -27.99 1.60
C PHE A 313 -33.86 -27.97 2.96
N ALA A 314 -32.65 -28.45 3.03
CA ALA A 314 -31.84 -28.40 4.26
C ALA A 314 -31.59 -26.97 4.74
N LEU A 315 -31.28 -26.06 3.80
CA LEU A 315 -31.08 -24.63 4.08
C LEU A 315 -32.39 -24.00 4.60
N GLY A 316 -33.53 -24.26 3.97
CA GLY A 316 -34.84 -23.77 4.42
C GLY A 316 -35.15 -24.17 5.85
N LYS A 317 -34.94 -25.45 6.20
CA LYS A 317 -35.08 -25.92 7.58
C LYS A 317 -34.10 -25.29 8.58
N ALA A 318 -32.87 -25.01 8.15
CA ALA A 318 -31.89 -24.36 8.99
C ALA A 318 -32.26 -22.89 9.24
N VAL A 319 -32.72 -22.18 8.21
CA VAL A 319 -33.22 -20.80 8.31
C VAL A 319 -34.43 -20.72 9.23
N GLU A 320 -35.42 -21.61 9.06
CA GLU A 320 -36.60 -21.67 9.91
C GLU A 320 -36.26 -21.82 11.39
N LYS A 321 -35.20 -22.56 11.72
CA LYS A 321 -34.78 -22.76 13.13
C LYS A 321 -34.11 -21.51 13.75
N VAL A 322 -33.56 -20.64 12.95
CA VAL A 322 -32.78 -19.49 13.45
C VAL A 322 -33.45 -18.15 13.21
N GLN A 323 -34.50 -18.08 12.39
CA GLN A 323 -35.14 -16.83 11.96
C GLN A 323 -35.62 -15.94 13.13
N ASP A 324 -36.11 -16.54 14.21
CA ASP A 324 -36.60 -15.83 15.39
C ASP A 324 -35.55 -15.61 16.47
N THR A 325 -34.29 -15.93 16.18
CA THR A 325 -33.15 -15.73 17.09
C THR A 325 -32.34 -14.47 16.73
N ASP A 326 -31.45 -14.05 17.63
CA ASP A 326 -30.50 -12.97 17.34
C ASP A 326 -29.60 -13.31 16.15
N LEU A 327 -29.23 -14.58 15.97
CA LEU A 327 -28.51 -15.05 14.81
C LEU A 327 -29.32 -14.86 13.52
N GLY A 328 -30.61 -15.18 13.54
CA GLY A 328 -31.53 -14.99 12.40
C GLY A 328 -31.63 -13.50 12.03
N ARG A 329 -31.77 -12.62 13.02
CA ARG A 329 -31.78 -11.16 12.83
C ARG A 329 -30.47 -10.67 12.19
N LEU A 330 -29.32 -11.15 12.68
CA LEU A 330 -28.01 -10.82 12.11
C LEU A 330 -27.89 -11.30 10.66
N LEU A 331 -28.32 -12.53 10.36
CA LEU A 331 -28.27 -13.08 9.01
C LEU A 331 -29.16 -12.31 8.01
N LEU A 332 -30.31 -11.81 8.46
CA LEU A 332 -31.20 -10.95 7.67
C LEU A 332 -30.58 -9.57 7.44
N GLU A 333 -30.02 -8.96 8.48
CA GLU A 333 -29.35 -7.64 8.40
C GLU A 333 -28.23 -7.66 7.35
N TYR A 334 -27.45 -8.73 7.32
CA TYR A 334 -26.34 -8.91 6.38
C TYR A 334 -26.74 -9.55 5.04
N LYS A 335 -28.06 -9.70 4.78
CA LYS A 335 -28.58 -10.27 3.52
C LYS A 335 -28.02 -11.66 3.21
N ILE A 336 -27.79 -12.47 4.20
CA ILE A 336 -27.37 -13.86 4.04
C ILE A 336 -28.56 -14.73 3.67
N ILE A 337 -29.70 -14.51 4.34
CA ILE A 337 -30.97 -15.21 4.17
C ILE A 337 -32.06 -14.22 3.82
#